data_9ef276903ded8bf7d1acb9a5c6547fed
#
_entry.id   9ef276903ded8bf7d1acb9a5c6547fed
#
_cell.length_a   1.000
_cell.length_b   1.000
_cell.length_c   1.000
_cell.angle_alpha   90.00
_cell.angle_beta   90.00
_cell.angle_gamma   90.00
#
_symmetry.space_group_name_H-M   'P 1'
#
loop_
_entity.id
_entity.type
_entity.pdbx_description
1 polymer ?
#
loop_
_entity_poly.entity_id
_entity_poly.type
_entity_poly.pdbx_seq_one_letter_code
_entity_poly.pdbx_strand_id
1 'polypeptide(L)'
;MIYIGLVTTMTKHYTDDGVLLIRNSDIKDGRFEFGDNPIYLEKSFAKENETRMHRLGDVITVRTGDVGTSAVITKNEENSIGFATIVTRPNREIIYPYFLCAFLNTEKHKKWAVAISTGDGRTNYNLGDYFGLVVPVPSIKEQKEIAIFFERINNLITLHQCEPKNKMEDNKMLDNINNQILFYDYYEKWIKVYKEGAIRKVTLEKYYMTHRWLKKLIPELKICEMTRINYQQLLNDYALYHERQTTMDFHHQLKGAILDAVDEGLLDRDPTRKAIIKGKTPAAKKIKYINQFELHTLLNNLNLKSEISWDWFILIVAKTGLRFSEALALTPKDFDFGRQSISVSKTWDYKGDGGFLPTKNKSSVRKVQIDWQTVIQFSELIKGLPEDKPIFVNGKVYNSTVNDILARYCKKANVPVISVHGLRHTHASLLLFAGVSIASVARRLGHSSMNTTQKTYLHIIQELESQDVDLVMRSLSGLS
;
A
#
# COMPACT_ATOMS: atom_id res chain seq x y z
N MET A 1 9.36 28.04 28.45
CA MET A 1 8.12 28.88 28.38
C MET A 1 7.43 28.56 27.09
N ILE A 2 6.11 28.38 27.10
CA ILE A 2 5.32 28.12 25.88
C ILE A 2 4.11 29.06 25.89
N TYR A 3 3.82 29.71 24.75
CA TYR A 3 2.71 30.66 24.63
C TYR A 3 2.23 30.73 23.16
N ILE A 4 1.08 31.41 22.96
CA ILE A 4 0.57 31.70 21.60
C ILE A 4 1.03 33.11 21.21
N GLY A 5 1.45 33.30 19.97
CA GLY A 5 1.70 34.61 19.38
C GLY A 5 0.46 35.51 19.42
N LEU A 6 0.53 36.67 18.83
CA LEU A 6 -0.61 37.59 18.82
C LEU A 6 -1.80 36.99 18.07
N VAL A 7 -3.01 37.12 18.62
CA VAL A 7 -4.28 36.65 18.04
C VAL A 7 -5.27 37.79 17.77
N THR A 8 -4.82 39.06 17.93
CA THR A 8 -5.64 40.24 17.67
C THR A 8 -5.59 40.67 16.22
N THR A 9 -6.58 41.45 15.76
CA THR A 9 -6.57 42.02 14.41
C THR A 9 -5.49 43.09 14.31
N MET A 10 -4.45 42.86 13.50
CA MET A 10 -3.27 43.71 13.38
C MET A 10 -3.18 44.45 12.04
N THR A 11 -4.14 44.28 11.16
CA THR A 11 -4.11 44.85 9.79
C THR A 11 -3.97 46.38 9.76
N LYS A 12 -4.40 47.07 10.84
CA LYS A 12 -4.25 48.53 10.97
C LYS A 12 -2.81 49.00 11.25
N HIS A 13 -1.96 48.07 11.67
CA HIS A 13 -0.56 48.33 12.04
C HIS A 13 0.43 47.71 11.04
N TYR A 14 -0.05 47.32 9.86
CA TYR A 14 0.83 46.85 8.79
C TYR A 14 1.57 48.03 8.14
N THR A 15 2.85 47.83 7.88
CA THR A 15 3.75 48.78 7.29
C THR A 15 4.72 48.10 6.34
N ASP A 16 5.37 48.88 5.45
CA ASP A 16 6.37 48.35 4.53
C ASP A 16 7.75 48.16 5.18
N ASP A 17 7.99 48.82 6.33
CA ASP A 17 9.23 48.67 7.12
C ASP A 17 8.91 48.67 8.62
N GLY A 18 9.37 47.67 9.36
CA GLY A 18 9.09 47.56 10.79
C GLY A 18 9.57 46.25 11.41
N VAL A 19 8.72 45.67 12.27
CA VAL A 19 8.98 44.37 12.90
C VAL A 19 8.33 43.28 12.09
N LEU A 20 9.10 42.30 11.69
CA LEU A 20 8.64 41.16 10.87
C LEU A 20 7.49 40.39 11.55
N LEU A 21 6.40 40.17 10.84
CA LEU A 21 5.28 39.34 11.26
C LEU A 21 5.42 37.94 10.67
N ILE A 22 5.48 36.92 11.52
CA ILE A 22 5.52 35.51 11.11
C ILE A 22 4.12 34.90 11.19
N ARG A 23 3.58 34.45 10.07
CA ARG A 23 2.28 33.77 9.97
C ARG A 23 2.47 32.25 9.92
N ASN A 24 1.40 31.49 10.17
CA ASN A 24 1.43 30.04 10.02
C ASN A 24 1.85 29.58 8.60
N SER A 25 1.52 30.34 7.56
CA SER A 25 1.89 30.07 6.15
C SER A 25 3.40 30.22 5.89
N ASP A 26 4.07 31.01 6.68
CA ASP A 26 5.48 31.37 6.48
C ASP A 26 6.43 30.32 7.13
N ILE A 27 5.88 29.37 7.90
CA ILE A 27 6.62 28.31 8.59
C ILE A 27 6.63 27.05 7.74
N LYS A 28 7.80 26.57 7.44
CA LYS A 28 8.06 25.30 6.73
C LYS A 28 8.89 24.36 7.59
N ASP A 29 9.10 23.15 7.10
CA ASP A 29 9.92 22.15 7.81
C ASP A 29 11.34 22.69 8.09
N GLY A 30 11.57 23.19 9.30
CA GLY A 30 12.87 23.67 9.78
C GLY A 30 13.27 25.08 9.33
N ARG A 31 12.49 25.77 8.51
CA ARG A 31 12.83 27.11 7.96
C ARG A 31 11.63 28.04 7.83
N PHE A 32 11.90 29.31 7.52
CA PHE A 32 10.88 30.30 7.19
C PHE A 32 10.92 30.63 5.70
N GLU A 33 9.75 30.81 5.09
CA GLU A 33 9.57 31.25 3.68
C GLU A 33 8.52 32.35 3.65
N PHE A 34 8.96 33.60 3.43
CA PHE A 34 8.09 34.79 3.50
C PHE A 34 7.45 35.18 2.16
N GLY A 35 7.81 34.51 1.04
CA GLY A 35 7.38 34.89 -0.30
C GLY A 35 7.89 36.28 -0.72
N ASP A 36 7.30 36.82 -1.78
CA ASP A 36 7.74 38.10 -2.38
C ASP A 36 7.34 39.35 -1.56
N ASN A 37 6.37 39.22 -0.64
CA ASN A 37 5.83 40.32 0.16
C ASN A 37 5.74 39.93 1.65
N PRO A 38 6.83 40.00 2.41
CA PRO A 38 6.82 39.85 3.85
C PRO A 38 6.00 40.98 4.50
N ILE A 39 5.31 40.67 5.60
CA ILE A 39 4.49 41.63 6.34
C ILE A 39 5.26 42.15 7.54
N TYR A 40 5.25 43.45 7.73
CA TYR A 40 5.86 44.10 8.89
C TYR A 40 4.81 44.82 9.73
N LEU A 41 5.09 44.99 11.01
CA LEU A 41 4.30 45.72 11.99
C LEU A 41 5.01 47.01 12.39
N GLU A 42 4.23 48.07 12.65
CA GLU A 42 4.74 49.34 13.21
C GLU A 42 5.57 49.06 14.46
N LYS A 43 6.72 49.74 14.58
CA LYS A 43 7.64 49.62 15.73
C LYS A 43 7.00 49.99 17.03
N SER A 44 6.09 50.97 17.07
CA SER A 44 5.30 51.36 18.23
C SER A 44 4.41 50.24 18.73
N PHE A 45 3.61 49.60 17.84
CA PHE A 45 2.75 48.50 18.17
C PHE A 45 3.54 47.28 18.61
N ALA A 46 4.66 46.98 17.95
CA ALA A 46 5.54 45.88 18.35
C ALA A 46 6.15 46.08 19.74
N LYS A 47 6.51 47.34 20.10
CA LYS A 47 7.03 47.71 21.43
C LYS A 47 5.99 47.51 22.52
N GLU A 48 4.72 47.82 22.28
CA GLU A 48 3.63 47.52 23.23
C GLU A 48 3.44 46.02 23.45
N ASN A 49 3.88 45.20 22.51
CA ASN A 49 3.81 43.76 22.55
C ASN A 49 5.19 43.07 22.73
N GLU A 50 6.17 43.77 23.30
CA GLU A 50 7.57 43.33 23.47
C GLU A 50 7.69 41.94 24.12
N THR A 51 6.80 41.59 25.03
CA THR A 51 6.77 40.28 25.72
C THR A 51 6.48 39.11 24.76
N ARG A 52 5.92 39.39 23.58
CA ARG A 52 5.58 38.43 22.50
C ARG A 52 6.63 38.36 21.41
N MET A 53 7.67 39.18 21.44
CA MET A 53 8.75 39.15 20.51
C MET A 53 9.55 37.84 20.61
N HIS A 54 9.90 37.30 19.45
CA HIS A 54 10.70 36.10 19.34
C HIS A 54 12.16 36.39 19.73
N ARG A 55 12.78 35.41 20.36
CA ARG A 55 14.21 35.45 20.70
C ARG A 55 14.94 34.38 19.91
N LEU A 56 16.21 34.61 19.63
CA LEU A 56 17.09 33.62 19.02
C LEU A 56 16.90 32.24 19.71
N GLY A 57 16.60 31.20 18.92
CA GLY A 57 16.38 29.83 19.38
C GLY A 57 14.98 29.54 19.94
N ASP A 58 14.03 30.43 19.84
CA ASP A 58 12.63 30.09 20.00
C ASP A 58 12.20 29.13 18.88
N VAL A 59 11.36 28.14 19.19
CA VAL A 59 10.79 27.22 18.19
C VAL A 59 9.35 27.63 17.92
N ILE A 60 9.05 27.95 16.68
CA ILE A 60 7.74 28.41 16.25
C ILE A 60 7.01 27.27 15.55
N THR A 61 5.81 26.93 16.01
CA THR A 61 5.02 25.80 15.49
C THR A 61 3.70 26.28 14.92
N VAL A 62 3.33 25.75 13.75
CA VAL A 62 2.07 26.01 13.07
C VAL A 62 0.91 25.50 13.90
N ARG A 63 -0.06 26.39 14.17
CA ARG A 63 -1.27 26.10 14.91
C ARG A 63 -2.46 25.75 14.04
N THR A 64 -2.56 26.37 12.87
CA THR A 64 -3.66 26.19 11.90
C THR A 64 -3.12 26.02 10.50
N GLY A 65 -3.67 25.08 9.74
CA GLY A 65 -3.21 24.73 8.40
C GLY A 65 -2.31 23.48 8.44
N ASP A 66 -1.01 23.62 8.17
CA ASP A 66 -0.03 22.53 8.27
C ASP A 66 0.43 22.31 9.73
N VAL A 67 -0.51 21.82 10.53
CA VAL A 67 -0.42 21.70 11.98
C VAL A 67 0.81 20.89 12.41
N GLY A 68 1.58 21.44 13.37
CA GLY A 68 2.76 20.81 13.94
C GLY A 68 4.06 21.12 13.20
N THR A 69 4.01 21.66 11.97
CA THR A 69 5.20 22.13 11.27
C THR A 69 5.90 23.22 12.05
N SER A 70 7.23 23.14 12.17
CA SER A 70 7.99 23.98 13.08
C SER A 70 9.29 24.50 12.47
N ALA A 71 9.72 25.69 12.90
CA ALA A 71 11.01 26.27 12.54
C ALA A 71 11.66 26.97 13.75
N VAL A 72 12.99 27.14 13.73
CA VAL A 72 13.76 27.79 14.79
C VAL A 72 14.06 29.21 14.41
N ILE A 73 13.81 30.17 15.32
CA ILE A 73 14.18 31.56 15.16
C ILE A 73 15.72 31.69 15.11
N THR A 74 16.20 32.19 13.99
CA THR A 74 17.61 32.54 13.77
C THR A 74 17.83 34.05 14.00
N LYS A 75 19.05 34.53 13.74
CA LYS A 75 19.35 35.96 13.80
C LYS A 75 18.51 36.81 12.83
N ASN A 76 18.09 36.24 11.72
CA ASN A 76 17.30 36.92 10.68
C ASN A 76 15.88 37.20 11.16
N GLU A 77 15.30 36.31 11.96
CA GLU A 77 13.93 36.42 12.46
C GLU A 77 13.88 36.89 13.92
N GLU A 78 15.02 37.15 14.56
CA GLU A 78 15.04 37.67 15.94
C GLU A 78 14.30 38.99 16.03
N ASN A 79 13.58 39.20 17.14
CA ASN A 79 12.68 40.32 17.39
C ASN A 79 11.45 40.39 16.46
N SER A 80 11.13 39.34 15.70
CA SER A 80 9.86 39.22 14.98
C SER A 80 8.71 38.88 15.94
N ILE A 81 7.47 38.95 15.45
CA ILE A 81 6.25 38.60 16.19
C ILE A 81 5.47 37.54 15.41
N GLY A 82 4.91 36.53 16.10
CA GLY A 82 4.08 35.48 15.48
C GLY A 82 2.59 35.83 15.50
N PHE A 83 1.90 35.55 14.40
CA PHE A 83 0.44 35.62 14.34
C PHE A 83 -0.18 34.24 14.54
N ALA A 84 -0.87 34.07 15.66
CA ALA A 84 -1.58 32.85 16.01
C ALA A 84 -0.73 31.56 15.97
N THR A 85 0.59 31.66 16.11
CA THR A 85 1.54 30.55 16.15
C THR A 85 1.78 30.09 17.58
N ILE A 86 2.20 28.84 17.80
CA ILE A 86 2.71 28.39 19.10
C ILE A 86 4.19 28.71 19.18
N VAL A 87 4.59 29.41 20.23
CA VAL A 87 5.99 29.76 20.50
C VAL A 87 6.50 28.95 21.68
N THR A 88 7.53 28.17 21.46
CA THR A 88 8.23 27.42 22.49
C THR A 88 9.61 28.04 22.74
N ARG A 89 9.87 28.53 23.92
CA ARG A 89 11.19 29.01 24.40
C ARG A 89 11.80 27.94 25.25
N PRO A 90 12.64 27.02 24.69
CA PRO A 90 13.18 25.92 25.47
C PRO A 90 14.24 26.38 26.50
N ASN A 91 14.36 25.64 27.58
CA ASN A 91 15.56 25.71 28.41
C ASN A 91 16.70 25.01 27.69
N ARG A 92 17.69 25.78 27.22
CA ARG A 92 18.80 25.28 26.38
C ARG A 92 19.76 24.35 27.10
N GLU A 93 19.72 24.32 28.42
CA GLU A 93 20.48 23.36 29.23
C GLU A 93 19.86 21.95 29.16
N ILE A 94 18.54 21.86 28.86
CA ILE A 94 17.79 20.61 28.81
C ILE A 94 17.45 20.19 27.38
N ILE A 95 16.99 21.13 26.56
CA ILE A 95 16.54 20.86 25.20
C ILE A 95 17.21 21.79 24.20
N TYR A 96 17.92 21.22 23.23
CA TYR A 96 18.52 21.95 22.13
C TYR A 96 17.43 22.36 21.11
N PRO A 97 17.29 23.65 20.73
CA PRO A 97 16.19 24.16 19.91
C PRO A 97 16.01 23.40 18.58
N TYR A 98 17.11 23.13 17.86
CA TYR A 98 17.06 22.42 16.56
C TYR A 98 16.68 20.94 16.71
N PHE A 99 17.02 20.30 17.83
CA PHE A 99 16.53 18.96 18.14
C PHE A 99 15.02 18.97 18.38
N LEU A 100 14.50 19.93 19.15
CA LEU A 100 13.06 20.07 19.36
C LEU A 100 12.34 20.29 18.02
N CYS A 101 12.87 21.18 17.19
CA CYS A 101 12.32 21.44 15.86
C CYS A 101 12.31 20.18 14.97
N ALA A 102 13.41 19.43 14.93
CA ALA A 102 13.47 18.18 14.19
C ALA A 102 12.45 17.15 14.70
N PHE A 103 12.27 17.02 16.02
CA PHE A 103 11.26 16.16 16.63
C PHE A 103 9.84 16.57 16.24
N LEU A 104 9.51 17.86 16.31
CA LEU A 104 8.20 18.40 15.97
C LEU A 104 7.87 18.22 14.47
N ASN A 105 8.88 18.20 13.62
CA ASN A 105 8.71 17.95 12.16
C ASN A 105 8.65 16.47 11.78
N THR A 106 8.74 15.54 12.74
CA THR A 106 8.57 14.12 12.44
C THR A 106 7.14 13.81 11.99
N GLU A 107 6.99 12.90 11.03
CA GLU A 107 5.70 12.34 10.60
C GLU A 107 4.84 11.86 11.80
N LYS A 108 5.49 11.26 12.79
CA LYS A 108 4.81 10.75 13.99
C LYS A 108 4.17 11.88 14.79
N HIS A 109 4.89 12.98 15.03
CA HIS A 109 4.35 14.13 15.74
C HIS A 109 3.27 14.84 14.91
N LYS A 110 3.51 15.11 13.63
CA LYS A 110 2.51 15.77 12.75
C LYS A 110 1.20 14.98 12.70
N LYS A 111 1.25 13.67 12.53
CA LYS A 111 0.05 12.81 12.57
C LYS A 111 -0.66 12.86 13.92
N TRP A 112 0.10 12.86 15.01
CA TRP A 112 -0.47 13.00 16.35
C TRP A 112 -1.11 14.38 16.55
N ALA A 113 -0.43 15.46 16.20
CA ALA A 113 -0.92 16.82 16.30
C ALA A 113 -2.23 17.04 15.52
N VAL A 114 -2.32 16.50 14.31
CA VAL A 114 -3.56 16.52 13.48
C VAL A 114 -4.67 15.71 14.17
N ALA A 115 -4.36 14.54 14.72
CA ALA A 115 -5.36 13.65 15.31
C ALA A 115 -6.01 14.23 16.59
N ILE A 116 -5.26 15.03 17.39
CA ILE A 116 -5.78 15.66 18.63
C ILE A 116 -6.33 17.07 18.37
N SER A 117 -6.05 17.66 17.20
CA SER A 117 -6.55 18.99 16.86
C SER A 117 -8.07 18.98 16.68
N THR A 118 -8.76 19.91 17.30
CA THR A 118 -10.22 20.06 17.24
C THR A 118 -10.61 21.25 16.36
N GLY A 119 -11.74 21.16 15.67
CA GLY A 119 -12.36 22.28 14.94
C GLY A 119 -13.30 21.83 13.82
N ASP A 120 -14.49 22.43 13.77
CA ASP A 120 -15.46 22.27 12.68
C ASP A 120 -14.92 23.01 11.43
N GLY A 121 -14.28 22.27 10.55
CA GLY A 121 -13.82 22.74 9.24
C GLY A 121 -12.38 23.28 9.16
N ARG A 122 -11.66 23.51 10.27
CA ARG A 122 -10.23 23.85 10.29
C ARG A 122 -9.54 23.20 11.49
N THR A 123 -8.52 22.39 11.21
CA THR A 123 -7.67 21.79 12.26
C THR A 123 -6.98 22.89 13.06
N ASN A 124 -7.15 22.87 14.37
CA ASN A 124 -6.56 23.86 15.29
C ASN A 124 -5.82 23.16 16.42
N TYR A 125 -4.49 23.31 16.46
CA TYR A 125 -3.62 22.75 17.48
C TYR A 125 -3.68 23.64 18.72
N ASN A 126 -4.39 23.18 19.75
CA ASN A 126 -4.60 23.95 20.98
C ASN A 126 -3.37 23.90 21.89
N LEU A 127 -3.17 24.98 22.66
CA LEU A 127 -2.04 25.06 23.57
C LEU A 127 -2.09 23.98 24.67
N GLY A 128 -3.30 23.63 25.14
CA GLY A 128 -3.50 22.53 26.10
C GLY A 128 -3.02 21.19 25.57
N ASP A 129 -3.33 20.88 24.30
CA ASP A 129 -2.90 19.66 23.62
C ASP A 129 -1.38 19.65 23.43
N TYR A 130 -0.80 20.81 23.09
CA TYR A 130 0.65 20.98 22.95
C TYR A 130 1.38 20.75 24.28
N PHE A 131 0.82 21.13 25.44
CA PHE A 131 1.39 20.82 26.74
C PHE A 131 1.39 19.32 27.07
N GLY A 132 0.50 18.55 26.48
CA GLY A 132 0.45 17.08 26.64
C GLY A 132 1.53 16.33 25.83
N LEU A 133 2.31 17.03 25.03
CA LEU A 133 3.33 16.41 24.19
C LEU A 133 4.50 15.86 25.01
N VAL A 134 4.76 14.56 24.89
CA VAL A 134 5.91 13.90 25.51
C VAL A 134 7.07 13.88 24.50
N VAL A 135 8.12 14.62 24.83
CA VAL A 135 9.36 14.69 24.01
C VAL A 135 10.42 13.81 24.68
N PRO A 136 10.99 12.81 23.98
CA PRO A 136 12.16 12.09 24.49
C PRO A 136 13.37 13.04 24.54
N VAL A 137 14.04 13.11 25.67
CA VAL A 137 15.15 14.05 25.88
C VAL A 137 16.45 13.26 26.13
N PRO A 138 17.22 12.92 25.09
CA PRO A 138 18.55 12.34 25.26
C PRO A 138 19.56 13.39 25.79
N SER A 139 20.80 13.04 25.98
CA SER A 139 21.83 13.99 26.41
C SER A 139 21.97 15.16 25.43
N ILE A 140 22.34 16.35 25.91
CA ILE A 140 22.53 17.54 25.05
C ILE A 140 23.51 17.27 23.91
N LYS A 141 24.51 16.43 24.13
CA LYS A 141 25.46 16.03 23.10
C LYS A 141 24.77 15.25 21.97
N GLU A 142 23.97 14.24 22.32
CA GLU A 142 23.20 13.44 21.34
C GLU A 142 22.17 14.30 20.62
N GLN A 143 21.48 15.20 21.34
CA GLN A 143 20.53 16.14 20.71
C GLN A 143 21.22 17.00 19.62
N LYS A 144 22.43 17.50 19.89
CA LYS A 144 23.20 18.26 18.88
C LYS A 144 23.61 17.39 17.69
N GLU A 145 24.05 16.16 17.93
CA GLU A 145 24.41 15.22 16.86
C GLU A 145 23.21 14.88 15.98
N ILE A 146 22.04 14.62 16.60
CA ILE A 146 20.79 14.38 15.89
C ILE A 146 20.39 15.60 15.04
N ALA A 147 20.43 16.80 15.63
CA ALA A 147 20.08 18.03 14.93
C ALA A 147 20.99 18.30 13.72
N ILE A 148 22.32 18.14 13.88
CA ILE A 148 23.30 18.29 12.81
C ILE A 148 23.04 17.26 11.71
N PHE A 149 22.68 16.02 12.04
CA PHE A 149 22.36 14.99 11.06
C PHE A 149 21.15 15.38 10.19
N PHE A 150 20.05 15.84 10.83
CA PHE A 150 18.88 16.31 10.10
C PHE A 150 19.14 17.58 9.29
N GLU A 151 19.92 18.52 9.82
CA GLU A 151 20.33 19.72 9.10
C GLU A 151 21.15 19.38 7.84
N ARG A 152 22.08 18.42 7.94
CA ARG A 152 22.85 17.95 6.78
C ARG A 152 21.96 17.28 5.73
N ILE A 153 20.99 16.47 6.16
CA ILE A 153 20.03 15.86 5.23
C ILE A 153 19.18 16.96 4.56
N ASN A 154 18.65 17.91 5.32
CA ASN A 154 17.85 19.00 4.78
C ASN A 154 18.68 19.90 3.83
N ASN A 155 19.94 20.15 4.16
CA ASN A 155 20.85 20.90 3.29
C ASN A 155 21.19 20.12 2.02
N LEU A 156 21.36 18.79 2.08
CA LEU A 156 21.52 17.94 0.89
C LEU A 156 20.26 17.97 0.02
N ILE A 157 19.08 17.91 0.61
CA ILE A 157 17.81 18.02 -0.09
C ILE A 157 17.66 19.42 -0.70
N THR A 158 18.00 20.48 0.04
CA THR A 158 17.92 21.87 -0.42
C THR A 158 18.98 22.17 -1.49
N LEU A 159 20.20 21.63 -1.37
CA LEU A 159 21.23 21.73 -2.41
C LEU A 159 20.81 21.01 -3.70
N HIS A 160 20.08 19.93 -3.62
CA HIS A 160 19.46 19.28 -4.77
C HIS A 160 18.24 20.07 -5.32
N GLN A 161 17.60 20.91 -4.51
CA GLN A 161 16.46 21.73 -4.90
C GLN A 161 16.85 23.17 -5.30
N CYS A 162 18.00 23.67 -4.86
CA CYS A 162 18.51 25.01 -5.08
C CYS A 162 19.90 25.01 -5.71
N GLU A 163 20.09 24.32 -6.85
CA GLU A 163 21.23 24.67 -7.70
C GLU A 163 20.92 25.99 -8.43
N PRO A 164 21.71 27.05 -8.17
CA PRO A 164 21.49 28.31 -8.87
C PRO A 164 21.86 28.16 -10.36
N LYS A 165 21.10 28.84 -11.21
CA LYS A 165 21.22 28.91 -12.68
C LYS A 165 22.59 29.39 -13.24
N ASN A 166 23.72 29.12 -12.61
CA ASN A 166 25.04 29.56 -13.04
C ASN A 166 26.09 28.43 -13.06
N LYS A 167 25.74 27.28 -13.60
CA LYS A 167 26.70 26.32 -14.16
C LYS A 167 26.27 25.95 -15.57
N MET A 168 26.35 26.93 -16.45
CA MET A 168 25.85 26.84 -17.82
C MET A 168 26.73 25.97 -18.75
N GLU A 169 27.89 25.50 -18.33
CA GLU A 169 28.79 24.70 -19.18
C GLU A 169 28.95 23.25 -18.69
N ASP A 170 29.03 22.99 -17.37
CA ASP A 170 29.14 21.63 -16.83
C ASP A 170 27.75 20.90 -16.79
N ASN A 171 26.65 21.66 -16.57
CA ASN A 171 25.29 21.10 -16.65
C ASN A 171 24.89 20.73 -18.09
N LYS A 172 25.37 21.44 -19.11
CA LYS A 172 25.09 21.05 -20.49
C LYS A 172 25.62 19.66 -20.86
N MET A 173 26.68 19.20 -20.22
CA MET A 173 27.23 17.86 -20.47
C MET A 173 26.47 16.77 -19.68
N LEU A 174 26.06 17.06 -18.45
CA LEU A 174 25.21 16.17 -17.61
C LEU A 174 23.75 16.17 -18.11
N ASP A 175 23.21 17.31 -18.48
CA ASP A 175 21.87 17.46 -19.09
C ASP A 175 21.83 16.76 -20.47
N ASN A 176 22.91 16.81 -21.25
CA ASN A 176 23.01 16.06 -22.50
C ASN A 176 23.08 14.54 -22.29
N ILE A 177 23.66 14.06 -21.21
CA ILE A 177 23.71 12.62 -20.88
C ILE A 177 22.35 12.17 -20.32
N ASN A 178 21.73 12.94 -19.42
CA ASN A 178 20.39 12.65 -18.87
C ASN A 178 19.30 12.76 -19.91
N ASN A 179 19.41 13.73 -20.87
CA ASN A 179 18.50 13.91 -21.99
C ASN A 179 18.58 12.81 -23.05
N GLN A 180 19.53 11.85 -22.92
CA GLN A 180 19.68 10.74 -23.88
C GLN A 180 19.19 9.39 -23.34
N ILE A 181 18.83 9.30 -22.05
CA ILE A 181 18.43 8.02 -21.45
C ILE A 181 17.09 7.56 -22.02
N LEU A 182 17.06 6.40 -22.66
CA LEU A 182 15.83 5.79 -23.14
C LEU A 182 14.99 5.29 -21.94
N PHE A 183 13.69 5.48 -22.00
CA PHE A 183 12.80 5.16 -20.88
C PHE A 183 12.87 3.67 -20.49
N TYR A 184 12.98 2.77 -21.43
CA TYR A 184 13.10 1.33 -21.13
C TYR A 184 14.44 0.98 -20.46
N ASP A 185 15.54 1.67 -20.76
CA ASP A 185 16.86 1.45 -20.11
C ASP A 185 16.84 1.97 -18.67
N TYR A 186 16.23 3.15 -18.44
CA TYR A 186 15.98 3.64 -17.09
C TYR A 186 15.13 2.63 -16.30
N TYR A 187 14.05 2.13 -16.88
CA TYR A 187 13.16 1.18 -16.25
C TYR A 187 13.85 -0.14 -15.89
N GLU A 188 14.73 -0.64 -16.76
CA GLU A 188 15.53 -1.84 -16.48
C GLU A 188 16.48 -1.61 -15.30
N LYS A 189 17.18 -0.48 -15.29
CA LYS A 189 18.06 -0.09 -14.19
C LYS A 189 17.29 0.03 -12.87
N TRP A 190 16.13 0.66 -12.92
CA TRP A 190 15.23 0.80 -11.79
C TRP A 190 14.76 -0.56 -11.24
N ILE A 191 14.40 -1.53 -12.11
CA ILE A 191 14.07 -2.90 -11.69
C ILE A 191 15.25 -3.53 -10.95
N LYS A 192 16.46 -3.45 -11.50
CA LYS A 192 17.66 -4.04 -10.89
C LYS A 192 17.95 -3.45 -9.51
N VAL A 193 17.80 -2.15 -9.35
CA VAL A 193 18.11 -1.45 -8.08
C VAL A 193 17.02 -1.64 -7.03
N TYR A 194 15.74 -1.49 -7.41
CA TYR A 194 14.65 -1.42 -6.43
C TYR A 194 13.81 -2.69 -6.31
N LYS A 195 13.88 -3.63 -7.27
CA LYS A 195 13.02 -4.81 -7.28
C LYS A 195 13.76 -6.14 -7.14
N GLU A 196 14.96 -6.27 -7.69
CA GLU A 196 15.75 -7.48 -7.52
C GLU A 196 16.11 -7.69 -6.03
N GLY A 197 15.95 -8.92 -5.56
CA GLY A 197 16.16 -9.26 -4.15
C GLY A 197 15.06 -8.77 -3.17
N ALA A 198 14.28 -7.75 -3.52
CA ALA A 198 13.24 -7.19 -2.67
C ALA A 198 11.86 -7.86 -2.86
N ILE A 199 11.61 -8.44 -4.03
CA ILE A 199 10.31 -9.05 -4.37
C ILE A 199 10.48 -10.50 -4.83
N ARG A 200 9.36 -11.27 -4.79
CA ARG A 200 9.38 -12.65 -5.26
C ARG A 200 9.68 -12.76 -6.76
N LYS A 201 10.43 -13.78 -7.18
CA LYS A 201 10.82 -14.05 -8.59
C LYS A 201 9.64 -13.95 -9.57
N VAL A 202 8.49 -14.54 -9.23
CA VAL A 202 7.26 -14.47 -10.05
C VAL A 202 6.73 -13.04 -10.23
N THR A 203 6.94 -12.16 -9.25
CA THR A 203 6.55 -10.76 -9.36
C THR A 203 7.60 -9.99 -10.18
N LEU A 204 8.87 -10.27 -9.96
CA LEU A 204 9.98 -9.69 -10.72
C LEU A 204 9.84 -9.97 -12.23
N GLU A 205 9.48 -11.20 -12.61
CA GLU A 205 9.22 -11.56 -14.01
C GLU A 205 8.15 -10.67 -14.68
N LYS A 206 7.15 -10.24 -13.93
CA LYS A 206 6.13 -9.32 -14.49
C LYS A 206 6.73 -7.94 -14.81
N TYR A 207 7.64 -7.43 -13.97
CA TYR A 207 8.35 -6.18 -14.27
C TYR A 207 9.21 -6.32 -15.53
N TYR A 208 9.91 -7.45 -15.71
CA TYR A 208 10.65 -7.71 -16.94
C TYR A 208 9.74 -7.92 -18.17
N MET A 209 8.53 -8.45 -17.98
CA MET A 209 7.51 -8.46 -19.06
C MET A 209 7.12 -7.05 -19.47
N THR A 210 6.88 -6.17 -18.49
CA THR A 210 6.61 -4.75 -18.72
C THR A 210 7.75 -4.08 -19.47
N HIS A 211 9.01 -4.33 -19.06
CA HIS A 211 10.19 -3.84 -19.75
C HIS A 211 10.23 -4.29 -21.23
N ARG A 212 9.96 -5.57 -21.53
CA ARG A 212 9.88 -6.06 -22.92
C ARG A 212 8.82 -5.34 -23.74
N TRP A 213 7.67 -5.00 -23.12
CA TRP A 213 6.63 -4.23 -23.79
C TRP A 213 7.03 -2.78 -24.03
N LEU A 214 7.73 -2.13 -23.11
CA LEU A 214 8.29 -0.79 -23.32
C LEU A 214 9.22 -0.77 -24.54
N LYS A 215 10.14 -1.74 -24.61
CA LYS A 215 11.07 -1.90 -25.74
C LYS A 215 10.37 -2.09 -27.08
N LYS A 216 9.19 -2.72 -27.07
CA LYS A 216 8.39 -2.96 -28.26
C LYS A 216 7.56 -1.74 -28.68
N LEU A 217 6.97 -1.04 -27.74
CA LEU A 217 5.99 0.03 -28.03
C LEU A 217 6.63 1.41 -28.16
N ILE A 218 7.69 1.67 -27.42
CA ILE A 218 8.37 2.99 -27.35
C ILE A 218 9.90 2.84 -27.36
N PRO A 219 10.51 2.18 -28.36
CA PRO A 219 11.94 1.87 -28.36
C PRO A 219 12.86 3.10 -28.36
N GLU A 220 12.39 4.23 -28.84
CA GLU A 220 13.19 5.46 -29.00
C GLU A 220 12.82 6.57 -28.03
N LEU A 221 11.78 6.36 -27.20
CA LEU A 221 11.31 7.41 -26.30
C LEU A 221 12.29 7.60 -25.15
N LYS A 222 12.83 8.81 -25.04
CA LYS A 222 13.66 9.23 -23.93
C LYS A 222 12.80 9.55 -22.70
N ILE A 223 13.37 9.35 -21.50
CA ILE A 223 12.62 9.60 -20.27
C ILE A 223 12.16 11.05 -20.14
N CYS A 224 13.01 12.02 -20.48
CA CYS A 224 12.69 13.45 -20.44
C CYS A 224 11.55 13.87 -21.40
N GLU A 225 11.29 13.08 -22.44
CA GLU A 225 10.22 13.32 -23.42
C GLU A 225 8.87 12.69 -23.00
N MET A 226 8.80 12.04 -21.85
CA MET A 226 7.61 11.36 -21.36
C MET A 226 6.53 12.35 -20.90
N THR A 227 5.74 12.83 -21.83
CA THR A 227 4.58 13.70 -21.58
C THR A 227 3.35 12.87 -21.16
N ARG A 228 2.31 13.54 -20.62
CA ARG A 228 1.02 12.89 -20.34
C ARG A 228 0.37 12.27 -21.58
N ILE A 229 0.56 12.88 -22.75
CA ILE A 229 0.03 12.38 -24.02
C ILE A 229 0.78 11.12 -24.43
N ASN A 230 2.12 11.15 -24.41
CA ASN A 230 2.96 9.98 -24.73
C ASN A 230 2.66 8.80 -23.81
N TYR A 231 2.51 9.08 -22.50
CA TYR A 231 2.15 8.06 -21.52
C TYR A 231 0.76 7.45 -21.77
N GLN A 232 -0.23 8.30 -22.06
CA GLN A 232 -1.58 7.83 -22.40
C GLN A 232 -1.59 7.03 -23.70
N GLN A 233 -0.82 7.43 -24.70
CA GLN A 233 -0.69 6.69 -25.95
C GLN A 233 -0.06 5.32 -25.70
N LEU A 234 1.02 5.24 -24.92
CA LEU A 234 1.63 3.96 -24.50
C LEU A 234 0.60 3.02 -23.87
N LEU A 235 -0.25 3.54 -22.96
CA LEU A 235 -1.31 2.73 -22.35
C LEU A 235 -2.37 2.29 -23.37
N ASN A 236 -2.73 3.17 -24.31
CA ASN A 236 -3.69 2.85 -25.36
C ASN A 236 -3.14 1.75 -26.29
N ASP A 237 -1.87 1.84 -26.69
CA ASP A 237 -1.22 0.87 -27.57
C ASP A 237 -1.08 -0.51 -26.89
N TYR A 238 -0.74 -0.51 -25.61
CA TYR A 238 -0.74 -1.72 -24.79
C TYR A 238 -2.14 -2.33 -24.67
N ALA A 239 -3.16 -1.50 -24.50
CA ALA A 239 -4.57 -1.88 -24.38
C ALA A 239 -5.14 -2.54 -25.65
N LEU A 240 -4.56 -2.32 -26.82
CA LEU A 240 -4.96 -3.01 -28.07
C LEU A 240 -4.76 -4.52 -27.97
N TYR A 241 -3.81 -4.98 -27.18
CA TYR A 241 -3.45 -6.39 -27.02
C TYR A 241 -3.97 -7.01 -25.73
N HIS A 242 -4.37 -6.21 -24.72
CA HIS A 242 -4.64 -6.67 -23.36
C HIS A 242 -6.01 -6.22 -22.83
N GLU A 243 -6.57 -7.00 -21.90
CA GLU A 243 -7.76 -6.62 -21.17
C GLU A 243 -7.47 -5.46 -20.20
N ARG A 244 -8.52 -4.72 -19.83
CA ARG A 244 -8.43 -3.54 -18.95
C ARG A 244 -7.67 -3.81 -17.65
N GLN A 245 -7.85 -4.98 -17.00
CA GLN A 245 -7.14 -5.31 -15.76
C GLN A 245 -5.64 -5.48 -16.00
N THR A 246 -5.23 -6.11 -17.07
CA THR A 246 -3.82 -6.28 -17.44
C THR A 246 -3.17 -4.93 -17.76
N THR A 247 -3.90 -4.03 -18.42
CA THR A 247 -3.44 -2.65 -18.68
C THR A 247 -3.33 -1.85 -17.38
N MET A 248 -4.23 -2.06 -16.41
CA MET A 248 -4.14 -1.46 -15.09
C MET A 248 -2.89 -1.93 -14.33
N ASP A 249 -2.58 -3.24 -14.38
CA ASP A 249 -1.39 -3.81 -13.75
C ASP A 249 -0.11 -3.23 -14.40
N PHE A 250 -0.09 -3.08 -15.73
CA PHE A 250 0.99 -2.43 -16.49
C PHE A 250 1.19 -0.98 -16.04
N HIS A 251 0.10 -0.19 -15.96
CA HIS A 251 0.13 1.18 -15.43
C HIS A 251 0.73 1.24 -14.02
N HIS A 252 0.29 0.37 -13.08
CA HIS A 252 0.79 0.37 -11.72
C HIS A 252 2.29 0.04 -11.63
N GLN A 253 2.79 -0.85 -12.51
CA GLN A 253 4.21 -1.20 -12.55
C GLN A 253 5.07 -0.05 -13.08
N LEU A 254 4.59 0.68 -14.08
CA LEU A 254 5.28 1.85 -14.64
C LEU A 254 5.26 3.03 -13.69
N LYS A 255 4.12 3.25 -13.03
CA LYS A 255 3.91 4.42 -12.17
C LYS A 255 4.97 4.53 -11.07
N GLY A 256 5.39 3.41 -10.46
CA GLY A 256 6.45 3.45 -9.45
C GLY A 256 7.75 4.04 -9.97
N ALA A 257 8.23 3.52 -11.10
CA ALA A 257 9.48 4.00 -11.73
C ALA A 257 9.38 5.45 -12.22
N ILE A 258 8.20 5.85 -12.73
CA ILE A 258 7.97 7.22 -13.20
C ILE A 258 7.95 8.22 -12.05
N LEU A 259 7.34 7.86 -10.90
CA LEU A 259 7.36 8.74 -9.73
C LEU A 259 8.77 8.92 -9.17
N ASP A 260 9.54 7.83 -9.10
CA ASP A 260 10.94 7.91 -8.69
C ASP A 260 11.76 8.79 -9.69
N ALA A 261 11.48 8.71 -11.01
CA ALA A 261 12.11 9.57 -12.01
C ALA A 261 11.74 11.05 -11.86
N VAL A 262 10.53 11.35 -11.39
CA VAL A 262 10.12 12.73 -11.06
C VAL A 262 10.88 13.20 -9.82
N ASP A 263 10.98 12.35 -8.80
CA ASP A 263 11.70 12.67 -7.56
C ASP A 263 13.21 12.82 -7.79
N GLU A 264 13.77 12.09 -8.76
CA GLU A 264 15.17 12.20 -9.21
C GLU A 264 15.42 13.39 -10.17
N GLY A 265 14.38 14.16 -10.54
CA GLY A 265 14.49 15.31 -11.44
C GLY A 265 14.69 14.96 -12.92
N LEU A 266 14.51 13.70 -13.32
CA LEU A 266 14.56 13.26 -14.73
C LEU A 266 13.29 13.61 -15.50
N LEU A 267 12.21 13.90 -14.78
CA LEU A 267 10.91 14.33 -15.28
C LEU A 267 10.40 15.52 -14.47
N ASP A 268 9.98 16.59 -15.13
CA ASP A 268 9.46 17.78 -14.46
C ASP A 268 8.12 17.54 -13.74
N ARG A 269 7.30 16.63 -14.26
CA ARG A 269 5.92 16.39 -13.78
C ARG A 269 5.51 14.94 -13.96
N ASP A 270 4.65 14.45 -13.05
CA ASP A 270 4.06 13.10 -13.14
C ASP A 270 3.11 12.95 -14.36
N PRO A 271 3.52 12.24 -15.42
CA PRO A 271 2.69 11.98 -16.59
C PRO A 271 1.59 10.95 -16.34
N THR A 272 1.66 10.19 -15.25
CA THR A 272 0.70 9.11 -14.92
C THR A 272 -0.58 9.63 -14.29
N ARG A 273 -0.60 10.91 -13.89
CA ARG A 273 -1.75 11.54 -13.21
C ARG A 273 -2.98 11.57 -14.11
N LYS A 274 -4.11 11.04 -13.59
CA LYS A 274 -5.40 10.95 -14.31
C LYS A 274 -5.32 10.11 -15.60
N ALA A 275 -4.45 9.11 -15.67
CA ALA A 275 -4.40 8.20 -16.80
C ALA A 275 -5.72 7.42 -16.96
N ILE A 276 -6.19 7.28 -18.19
CA ILE A 276 -7.41 6.55 -18.52
C ILE A 276 -7.03 5.13 -18.94
N ILE A 277 -7.52 4.14 -18.19
CA ILE A 277 -7.23 2.75 -18.46
C ILE A 277 -8.28 2.15 -19.37
N LYS A 278 -7.87 1.83 -20.60
CA LYS A 278 -8.63 1.10 -21.61
C LYS A 278 -8.22 -0.38 -21.61
N GLY A 279 -8.84 -1.17 -22.44
CA GLY A 279 -8.49 -2.58 -22.69
C GLY A 279 -9.46 -3.21 -23.67
N LYS A 280 -9.06 -4.38 -24.21
CA LYS A 280 -9.96 -5.20 -25.02
C LYS A 280 -11.21 -5.57 -24.23
N THR A 281 -12.31 -5.67 -24.94
CA THR A 281 -13.52 -6.29 -24.37
C THR A 281 -13.18 -7.69 -23.91
N PRO A 282 -13.43 -8.05 -22.63
CA PRO A 282 -13.17 -9.41 -22.17
C PRO A 282 -13.90 -10.41 -23.06
N ALA A 283 -13.25 -11.52 -23.39
CA ALA A 283 -13.96 -12.70 -23.87
C ALA A 283 -15.05 -13.05 -22.84
N ALA A 284 -16.13 -13.74 -23.29
CA ALA A 284 -17.28 -14.04 -22.46
C ALA A 284 -16.90 -14.39 -21.02
N LYS A 285 -17.60 -13.80 -20.04
CA LYS A 285 -17.32 -13.99 -18.61
C LYS A 285 -17.28 -15.48 -18.31
N LYS A 286 -16.09 -15.99 -17.99
CA LYS A 286 -15.94 -17.38 -17.52
C LYS A 286 -16.69 -17.53 -16.21
N ILE A 287 -17.48 -18.59 -16.11
CA ILE A 287 -18.16 -18.97 -14.87
C ILE A 287 -17.08 -19.22 -13.81
N LYS A 288 -17.22 -18.54 -12.68
CA LYS A 288 -16.18 -18.58 -11.63
C LYS A 288 -16.45 -19.65 -10.58
N TYR A 289 -17.67 -20.07 -10.40
CA TYR A 289 -18.10 -21.07 -9.42
C TYR A 289 -19.34 -21.81 -9.95
N ILE A 290 -19.65 -22.94 -9.34
CA ILE A 290 -20.82 -23.78 -9.62
C ILE A 290 -21.66 -23.90 -8.34
N ASN A 291 -22.93 -24.25 -8.47
CA ASN A 291 -23.84 -24.44 -7.35
C ASN A 291 -23.60 -25.77 -6.61
N GLN A 292 -24.33 -25.99 -5.51
CA GLN A 292 -24.17 -27.19 -4.68
C GLN A 292 -24.50 -28.49 -5.43
N PHE A 293 -25.57 -28.49 -6.22
CA PHE A 293 -25.98 -29.67 -6.98
C PHE A 293 -24.96 -30.00 -8.06
N GLU A 294 -24.50 -29.01 -8.80
CA GLU A 294 -23.45 -29.14 -9.81
C GLU A 294 -22.13 -29.66 -9.22
N LEU A 295 -21.74 -29.13 -8.03
CA LEU A 295 -20.54 -29.62 -7.35
C LEU A 295 -20.71 -31.09 -6.93
N HIS A 296 -21.84 -31.46 -6.36
CA HIS A 296 -22.11 -32.85 -5.98
C HIS A 296 -22.05 -33.79 -7.21
N THR A 297 -22.68 -33.39 -8.31
CA THR A 297 -22.65 -34.15 -9.58
C THR A 297 -21.22 -34.28 -10.11
N LEU A 298 -20.42 -33.20 -10.06
CA LEU A 298 -19.01 -33.24 -10.44
C LEU A 298 -18.20 -34.22 -9.60
N LEU A 299 -18.32 -34.14 -8.27
CA LEU A 299 -17.54 -34.97 -7.35
C LEU A 299 -17.90 -36.45 -7.48
N ASN A 300 -19.17 -36.80 -7.73
CA ASN A 300 -19.61 -38.17 -7.96
C ASN A 300 -19.07 -38.78 -9.28
N ASN A 301 -18.61 -37.94 -10.22
CA ASN A 301 -18.01 -38.40 -11.45
C ASN A 301 -16.49 -38.62 -11.35
N LEU A 302 -15.85 -38.23 -10.21
CA LEU A 302 -14.42 -38.47 -9.99
C LEU A 302 -14.12 -39.97 -9.83
N ASN A 303 -12.97 -40.39 -10.37
CA ASN A 303 -12.53 -41.78 -10.27
C ASN A 303 -11.54 -41.94 -9.10
N LEU A 304 -12.08 -42.01 -7.90
CA LEU A 304 -11.29 -42.12 -6.64
C LEU A 304 -10.78 -43.57 -6.41
N LYS A 305 -9.67 -43.88 -7.04
CA LYS A 305 -8.97 -45.16 -6.84
C LYS A 305 -8.11 -45.15 -5.58
N SER A 306 -7.58 -46.31 -5.19
CA SER A 306 -6.63 -46.46 -4.08
C SER A 306 -5.27 -45.76 -4.31
N GLU A 307 -4.99 -45.37 -5.54
CA GLU A 307 -3.75 -44.69 -5.91
C GLU A 307 -3.95 -43.17 -5.94
N ILE A 308 -2.89 -42.39 -5.60
CA ILE A 308 -2.89 -40.94 -5.66
C ILE A 308 -3.05 -40.49 -7.08
N SER A 309 -4.06 -39.62 -7.31
CA SER A 309 -4.40 -39.07 -8.60
C SER A 309 -4.84 -37.60 -8.50
N TRP A 310 -5.00 -36.94 -9.64
CA TRP A 310 -5.56 -35.60 -9.67
C TRP A 310 -7.04 -35.55 -9.26
N ASP A 311 -7.73 -36.68 -9.22
CA ASP A 311 -9.11 -36.76 -8.73
C ASP A 311 -9.17 -36.50 -7.24
N TRP A 312 -8.25 -37.08 -6.48
CA TRP A 312 -8.07 -36.79 -5.06
C TRP A 312 -7.67 -35.32 -4.80
N PHE A 313 -6.84 -34.78 -5.68
CA PHE A 313 -6.46 -33.37 -5.61
C PHE A 313 -7.69 -32.45 -5.81
N ILE A 314 -8.52 -32.76 -6.83
CA ILE A 314 -9.76 -32.02 -7.10
C ILE A 314 -10.71 -32.12 -5.91
N LEU A 315 -10.87 -33.31 -5.35
CA LEU A 315 -11.71 -33.55 -4.18
C LEU A 315 -11.26 -32.70 -2.98
N ILE A 316 -9.98 -32.76 -2.61
CA ILE A 316 -9.49 -32.04 -1.43
C ILE A 316 -9.60 -30.51 -1.61
N VAL A 317 -9.35 -29.98 -2.81
CA VAL A 317 -9.52 -28.56 -3.08
C VAL A 317 -11.01 -28.15 -2.99
N ALA A 318 -11.91 -28.96 -3.52
CA ALA A 318 -13.36 -28.71 -3.42
C ALA A 318 -13.84 -28.70 -1.95
N LYS A 319 -13.39 -29.67 -1.15
CA LYS A 319 -13.76 -29.83 0.26
C LYS A 319 -13.13 -28.80 1.21
N THR A 320 -11.98 -28.24 0.87
CA THR A 320 -11.21 -27.35 1.76
C THR A 320 -11.10 -25.91 1.30
N GLY A 321 -11.28 -25.65 0.00
CA GLY A 321 -11.05 -24.32 -0.59
C GLY A 321 -9.57 -23.90 -0.61
N LEU A 322 -8.62 -24.82 -0.53
CA LEU A 322 -7.19 -24.53 -0.60
C LEU A 322 -6.79 -23.87 -1.92
N ARG A 323 -5.76 -23.02 -1.90
CA ARG A 323 -5.14 -22.55 -3.12
C ARG A 323 -4.40 -23.69 -3.82
N PHE A 324 -4.29 -23.65 -5.14
CA PHE A 324 -3.58 -24.68 -5.92
C PHE A 324 -2.19 -25.00 -5.35
N SER A 325 -1.38 -23.98 -5.06
CA SER A 325 -0.03 -24.16 -4.51
C SER A 325 -0.02 -24.65 -3.05
N GLU A 326 -1.05 -24.34 -2.25
CA GLU A 326 -1.23 -24.86 -0.88
C GLU A 326 -1.58 -26.34 -0.92
N ALA A 327 -2.50 -26.75 -1.78
CA ALA A 327 -2.92 -28.13 -1.95
C ALA A 327 -1.78 -29.02 -2.50
N LEU A 328 -0.96 -28.51 -3.43
CA LEU A 328 0.24 -29.21 -3.91
C LEU A 328 1.29 -29.44 -2.81
N ALA A 329 1.37 -28.52 -1.84
CA ALA A 329 2.34 -28.60 -0.75
C ALA A 329 1.90 -29.53 0.41
N LEU A 330 0.70 -30.11 0.34
CA LEU A 330 0.23 -31.01 1.40
C LEU A 330 1.11 -32.26 1.50
N THR A 331 1.51 -32.57 2.71
CA THR A 331 2.24 -33.79 3.09
C THR A 331 1.39 -34.58 4.09
N PRO A 332 1.62 -35.88 4.28
CA PRO A 332 0.89 -36.69 5.30
C PRO A 332 0.93 -36.06 6.69
N LYS A 333 2.06 -35.46 7.08
CA LYS A 333 2.24 -34.75 8.36
C LYS A 333 1.30 -33.54 8.56
N ASP A 334 0.76 -32.96 7.50
CA ASP A 334 -0.16 -31.81 7.60
C ASP A 334 -1.57 -32.21 8.03
N PHE A 335 -1.89 -33.52 8.02
CA PHE A 335 -3.19 -34.08 8.40
C PHE A 335 -3.23 -34.45 9.89
N ASP A 336 -4.13 -33.85 10.63
CA ASP A 336 -4.47 -34.22 12.00
C ASP A 336 -5.86 -34.88 11.96
N PHE A 337 -5.86 -36.18 11.74
CA PHE A 337 -7.10 -36.99 11.63
C PHE A 337 -7.89 -37.01 12.93
N GLY A 338 -7.21 -36.98 14.07
CA GLY A 338 -7.87 -36.98 15.39
C GLY A 338 -8.64 -35.68 15.63
N ARG A 339 -8.14 -34.56 15.10
CA ARG A 339 -8.81 -33.26 15.18
C ARG A 339 -9.55 -32.90 13.92
N GLN A 340 -9.66 -33.76 12.94
CA GLN A 340 -10.32 -33.57 11.66
C GLN A 340 -9.86 -32.25 10.97
N SER A 341 -8.54 -32.04 10.89
CA SER A 341 -8.00 -30.79 10.38
C SER A 341 -6.75 -30.98 9.54
N ILE A 342 -6.55 -30.06 8.61
CA ILE A 342 -5.36 -29.93 7.78
C ILE A 342 -4.63 -28.63 8.13
N SER A 343 -3.34 -28.73 8.40
CA SER A 343 -2.47 -27.58 8.66
C SER A 343 -1.94 -27.01 7.34
N VAL A 344 -2.18 -25.73 7.10
CA VAL A 344 -1.71 -25.01 5.91
C VAL A 344 -0.64 -24.04 6.36
N SER A 345 0.62 -24.35 6.13
CA SER A 345 1.76 -23.52 6.56
C SER A 345 2.76 -23.23 5.45
N LYS A 346 2.62 -23.90 4.29
CA LYS A 346 3.56 -23.85 3.18
C LYS A 346 2.85 -23.89 1.83
N THR A 347 3.58 -23.60 0.76
CA THR A 347 3.13 -23.67 -0.63
C THR A 347 4.17 -24.38 -1.47
N TRP A 348 3.77 -24.94 -2.61
CA TRP A 348 4.68 -25.57 -3.56
C TRP A 348 5.03 -24.61 -4.70
N ASP A 349 6.31 -24.50 -5.05
CA ASP A 349 6.78 -23.69 -6.18
C ASP A 349 6.63 -24.45 -7.52
N TYR A 350 5.40 -24.53 -8.00
CA TYR A 350 5.11 -25.21 -9.27
C TYR A 350 5.48 -24.39 -10.50
N LYS A 351 5.82 -23.09 -10.35
CA LYS A 351 6.20 -22.19 -11.45
C LYS A 351 7.70 -22.10 -11.64
N GLY A 352 8.48 -22.31 -10.60
CA GLY A 352 9.93 -22.31 -10.64
C GLY A 352 10.52 -23.72 -10.64
N ASP A 353 11.52 -23.92 -9.80
CA ASP A 353 12.33 -25.13 -9.75
C ASP A 353 11.73 -26.23 -8.85
N GLY A 354 10.53 -26.01 -8.33
CA GLY A 354 9.89 -26.88 -7.35
C GLY A 354 10.33 -26.56 -5.91
N GLY A 355 9.82 -27.38 -4.95
CA GLY A 355 10.16 -27.22 -3.55
C GLY A 355 9.13 -26.44 -2.73
N PHE A 356 9.29 -26.52 -1.41
CA PHE A 356 8.42 -25.84 -0.46
C PHE A 356 8.81 -24.37 -0.33
N LEU A 357 7.81 -23.49 -0.34
CA LEU A 357 7.94 -22.08 -0.08
C LEU A 357 7.04 -21.66 1.08
N PRO A 358 7.39 -20.60 1.83
CA PRO A 358 6.49 -20.04 2.82
C PRO A 358 5.20 -19.52 2.16
N THR A 359 4.13 -19.46 2.94
CA THR A 359 2.86 -18.88 2.49
C THR A 359 3.03 -17.39 2.13
N LYS A 360 2.12 -16.86 1.31
CA LYS A 360 2.20 -15.47 0.84
C LYS A 360 2.11 -14.45 1.99
N ASN A 361 1.26 -14.73 2.98
CA ASN A 361 0.96 -13.84 4.11
C ASN A 361 0.83 -14.67 5.39
N LYS A 362 1.03 -14.04 6.56
CA LYS A 362 0.82 -14.67 7.88
C LYS A 362 -0.59 -15.25 8.04
N SER A 363 -1.62 -14.57 7.52
CA SER A 363 -3.03 -15.04 7.53
C SER A 363 -3.28 -16.29 6.70
N SER A 364 -2.36 -16.67 5.81
CA SER A 364 -2.46 -17.91 5.04
C SER A 364 -2.08 -19.14 5.87
N VAL A 365 -1.33 -18.96 6.97
CA VAL A 365 -1.05 -20.02 7.93
C VAL A 365 -2.30 -20.26 8.77
N ARG A 366 -2.89 -21.44 8.64
CA ARG A 366 -4.17 -21.77 9.27
C ARG A 366 -4.41 -23.25 9.36
N LYS A 367 -5.37 -23.66 10.19
CA LYS A 367 -5.94 -25.01 10.19
C LYS A 367 -7.31 -24.99 9.50
N VAL A 368 -7.54 -25.95 8.62
CA VAL A 368 -8.79 -26.11 7.87
C VAL A 368 -9.47 -27.37 8.32
N GLN A 369 -10.68 -27.27 8.89
CA GLN A 369 -11.47 -28.43 9.31
C GLN A 369 -11.96 -29.20 8.07
N ILE A 370 -11.95 -30.52 8.15
CA ILE A 370 -12.44 -31.45 7.14
C ILE A 370 -13.51 -32.37 7.72
N ASP A 371 -14.44 -32.79 6.87
CA ASP A 371 -15.50 -33.73 7.29
C ASP A 371 -14.96 -35.13 7.51
N TRP A 372 -15.68 -35.92 8.31
CA TRP A 372 -15.29 -37.28 8.70
C TRP A 372 -15.10 -38.20 7.49
N GLN A 373 -15.85 -38.04 6.42
CA GLN A 373 -15.70 -38.84 5.20
C GLN A 373 -14.35 -38.55 4.52
N THR A 374 -13.96 -37.29 4.42
CA THR A 374 -12.64 -36.87 3.95
C THR A 374 -11.53 -37.44 4.84
N VAL A 375 -11.73 -37.46 6.18
CA VAL A 375 -10.80 -38.07 7.13
C VAL A 375 -10.57 -39.56 6.81
N ILE A 376 -11.64 -40.36 6.70
CA ILE A 376 -11.53 -41.76 6.39
C ILE A 376 -10.83 -42.01 5.06
N GLN A 377 -11.28 -41.30 4.00
CA GLN A 377 -10.73 -41.47 2.66
C GLN A 377 -9.23 -41.15 2.62
N PHE A 378 -8.83 -40.02 3.22
CA PHE A 378 -7.44 -39.58 3.17
C PHE A 378 -6.55 -40.35 4.16
N SER A 379 -7.06 -40.82 5.30
CA SER A 379 -6.28 -41.67 6.22
C SER A 379 -5.85 -42.99 5.57
N GLU A 380 -6.71 -43.55 4.69
CA GLU A 380 -6.36 -44.76 3.94
C GLU A 380 -5.45 -44.44 2.75
N LEU A 381 -5.78 -43.37 1.97
CA LEU A 381 -5.04 -42.97 0.78
C LEU A 381 -3.56 -42.65 1.04
N ILE A 382 -3.25 -41.99 2.16
CA ILE A 382 -1.89 -41.54 2.47
C ILE A 382 -1.12 -42.45 3.39
N LYS A 383 -1.73 -43.57 3.74
CA LYS A 383 -1.09 -44.61 4.60
C LYS A 383 0.18 -45.15 3.95
N GLY A 384 1.29 -45.09 4.69
CA GLY A 384 2.58 -45.55 4.21
C GLY A 384 3.35 -44.61 3.31
N LEU A 385 2.82 -43.41 3.02
CA LEU A 385 3.56 -42.38 2.29
C LEU A 385 4.61 -41.70 3.18
N PRO A 386 5.70 -41.21 2.59
CA PRO A 386 6.70 -40.42 3.30
C PRO A 386 6.08 -39.14 3.90
N GLU A 387 6.25 -38.95 5.21
CA GLU A 387 5.60 -37.86 5.96
C GLU A 387 5.98 -36.46 5.47
N ASP A 388 7.19 -36.29 4.94
CA ASP A 388 7.75 -34.96 4.55
C ASP A 388 7.63 -34.68 3.05
N LYS A 389 7.15 -35.63 2.24
CA LYS A 389 7.02 -35.43 0.80
C LYS A 389 5.63 -34.97 0.41
N PRO A 390 5.49 -34.10 -0.62
CA PRO A 390 4.18 -33.68 -1.08
C PRO A 390 3.40 -34.88 -1.65
N ILE A 391 2.11 -34.98 -1.32
CA ILE A 391 1.25 -36.09 -1.71
C ILE A 391 1.01 -36.12 -3.22
N PHE A 392 0.78 -34.96 -3.84
CA PHE A 392 0.31 -34.85 -5.22
C PHE A 392 1.40 -34.49 -6.23
N VAL A 393 2.65 -34.34 -5.80
CA VAL A 393 3.74 -33.91 -6.69
C VAL A 393 4.67 -35.08 -7.00
N ASN A 394 4.66 -35.48 -8.25
CA ASN A 394 5.63 -36.40 -8.84
C ASN A 394 6.20 -35.75 -10.08
N GLY A 395 7.35 -35.09 -9.96
CA GLY A 395 7.97 -34.32 -11.03
C GLY A 395 7.37 -32.91 -11.23
N LYS A 396 7.51 -32.37 -12.43
CA LYS A 396 7.05 -31.01 -12.76
C LYS A 396 5.53 -30.97 -12.96
N VAL A 397 4.86 -30.09 -12.20
CA VAL A 397 3.40 -29.93 -12.22
C VAL A 397 3.00 -28.67 -12.96
N TYR A 398 2.06 -28.79 -13.89
CA TYR A 398 1.47 -27.63 -14.58
C TYR A 398 0.01 -27.45 -14.16
N ASN A 399 -0.37 -26.23 -13.85
CA ASN A 399 -1.76 -25.90 -13.51
C ASN A 399 -2.74 -26.21 -14.67
N SER A 400 -2.30 -26.03 -15.91
CA SER A 400 -3.08 -26.39 -17.12
C SER A 400 -3.50 -27.85 -17.10
N THR A 401 -2.59 -28.78 -16.79
CA THR A 401 -2.88 -30.22 -16.75
C THR A 401 -4.05 -30.54 -15.82
N VAL A 402 -4.03 -30.00 -14.60
CA VAL A 402 -5.11 -30.24 -13.62
C VAL A 402 -6.41 -29.56 -14.05
N ASN A 403 -6.34 -28.37 -14.65
CA ASN A 403 -7.51 -27.70 -15.19
C ASN A 403 -8.11 -28.47 -16.37
N ASP A 404 -7.30 -29.07 -17.24
CA ASP A 404 -7.78 -29.87 -18.38
C ASP A 404 -8.48 -31.16 -17.89
N ILE A 405 -7.98 -31.77 -16.83
CA ILE A 405 -8.62 -32.92 -16.17
C ILE A 405 -9.97 -32.49 -15.59
N LEU A 406 -9.98 -31.40 -14.81
CA LEU A 406 -11.20 -30.85 -14.23
C LEU A 406 -12.23 -30.50 -15.31
N ALA A 407 -11.80 -29.86 -16.41
CA ALA A 407 -12.68 -29.51 -17.52
C ALA A 407 -13.32 -30.76 -18.18
N ARG A 408 -12.59 -31.86 -18.28
CA ARG A 408 -13.16 -33.15 -18.77
C ARG A 408 -14.23 -33.69 -17.83
N TYR A 409 -14.00 -33.62 -16.51
CA TYR A 409 -15.00 -34.02 -15.53
C TYR A 409 -16.23 -33.09 -15.52
N CYS A 410 -16.05 -31.78 -15.64
CA CYS A 410 -17.16 -30.85 -15.79
C CYS A 410 -18.02 -31.18 -16.99
N LYS A 411 -17.41 -31.43 -18.16
CA LYS A 411 -18.11 -31.83 -19.37
C LYS A 411 -18.85 -33.17 -19.20
N LYS A 412 -18.19 -34.18 -18.60
CA LYS A 412 -18.79 -35.48 -18.33
C LYS A 412 -19.98 -35.39 -17.39
N ALA A 413 -19.90 -34.53 -16.38
CA ALA A 413 -20.95 -34.26 -15.41
C ALA A 413 -22.05 -33.33 -15.95
N ASN A 414 -21.89 -32.79 -17.16
CA ASN A 414 -22.79 -31.80 -17.76
C ASN A 414 -22.96 -30.54 -16.87
N VAL A 415 -21.86 -30.09 -16.25
CA VAL A 415 -21.82 -28.88 -15.44
C VAL A 415 -20.92 -27.83 -16.08
N PRO A 416 -21.07 -26.54 -15.71
CA PRO A 416 -20.22 -25.47 -16.23
C PRO A 416 -18.73 -25.75 -16.00
N VAL A 417 -17.89 -25.48 -17.00
CA VAL A 417 -16.45 -25.67 -16.88
C VAL A 417 -15.86 -24.56 -16.02
N ILE A 418 -15.28 -24.95 -14.89
CA ILE A 418 -14.58 -24.07 -13.96
C ILE A 418 -13.10 -24.45 -13.88
N SER A 419 -12.28 -23.55 -13.33
CA SER A 419 -10.87 -23.85 -13.01
C SER A 419 -10.74 -24.43 -11.60
N VAL A 420 -9.55 -24.98 -11.28
CA VAL A 420 -9.23 -25.38 -9.89
C VAL A 420 -9.41 -24.23 -8.91
N HIS A 421 -9.11 -22.99 -9.32
CA HIS A 421 -9.40 -21.81 -8.51
C HIS A 421 -10.91 -21.56 -8.38
N GLY A 422 -11.70 -21.95 -9.38
CA GLY A 422 -13.16 -21.96 -9.35
C GLY A 422 -13.72 -22.89 -8.28
N LEU A 423 -13.10 -24.05 -8.02
CA LEU A 423 -13.50 -24.91 -6.90
C LEU A 423 -13.39 -24.20 -5.54
N ARG A 424 -12.34 -23.41 -5.34
CA ARG A 424 -12.21 -22.58 -4.14
C ARG A 424 -13.30 -21.51 -4.06
N HIS A 425 -13.66 -20.89 -5.18
CA HIS A 425 -14.80 -19.96 -5.22
C HIS A 425 -16.11 -20.69 -4.89
N THR A 426 -16.33 -21.86 -5.48
CA THR A 426 -17.49 -22.72 -5.17
C THR A 426 -17.58 -23.04 -3.67
N HIS A 427 -16.45 -23.48 -3.07
CA HIS A 427 -16.38 -23.76 -1.65
C HIS A 427 -16.79 -22.56 -0.78
N ALA A 428 -16.27 -21.39 -1.08
CA ALA A 428 -16.61 -20.17 -0.36
C ALA A 428 -18.09 -19.78 -0.54
N SER A 429 -18.60 -19.85 -1.77
CA SER A 429 -20.01 -19.58 -2.09
C SER A 429 -20.95 -20.48 -1.30
N LEU A 430 -20.67 -21.79 -1.28
CA LEU A 430 -21.48 -22.76 -0.56
C LEU A 430 -21.51 -22.50 0.96
N LEU A 431 -20.38 -22.13 1.55
CA LEU A 431 -20.32 -21.79 2.99
C LEU A 431 -21.14 -20.52 3.29
N LEU A 432 -21.07 -19.51 2.43
CA LEU A 432 -21.86 -18.29 2.58
C LEU A 432 -23.35 -18.58 2.44
N PHE A 433 -23.76 -19.35 1.42
CA PHE A 433 -25.17 -19.78 1.26
C PHE A 433 -25.67 -20.63 2.44
N ALA A 434 -24.79 -21.38 3.09
CA ALA A 434 -25.10 -22.11 4.32
C ALA A 434 -25.14 -21.24 5.58
N GLY A 435 -25.04 -19.90 5.46
CA GLY A 435 -25.10 -18.97 6.58
C GLY A 435 -23.79 -18.82 7.37
N VAL A 436 -22.66 -19.35 6.89
CA VAL A 436 -21.37 -19.18 7.56
C VAL A 436 -20.92 -17.73 7.42
N SER A 437 -20.56 -17.08 8.52
CA SER A 437 -20.15 -15.67 8.52
C SER A 437 -18.98 -15.39 7.59
N ILE A 438 -18.98 -14.22 6.95
CA ILE A 438 -17.91 -13.74 6.05
C ILE A 438 -16.54 -13.82 6.73
N ALA A 439 -16.47 -13.49 8.02
CA ALA A 439 -15.25 -13.55 8.82
C ALA A 439 -14.69 -14.98 8.93
N SER A 440 -15.57 -15.96 9.13
CA SER A 440 -15.20 -17.39 9.22
C SER A 440 -14.76 -17.93 7.86
N VAL A 441 -15.45 -17.57 6.78
CA VAL A 441 -15.06 -17.91 5.40
C VAL A 441 -13.71 -17.29 5.05
N ALA A 442 -13.49 -16.01 5.36
CA ALA A 442 -12.22 -15.32 5.12
C ALA A 442 -11.05 -16.00 5.85
N ARG A 443 -11.22 -16.36 7.13
CA ARG A 443 -10.21 -17.12 7.91
C ARG A 443 -9.95 -18.49 7.32
N ARG A 444 -11.00 -19.24 6.97
CA ARG A 444 -10.87 -20.57 6.36
C ARG A 444 -10.11 -20.52 5.03
N LEU A 445 -10.36 -19.51 4.23
CA LEU A 445 -9.67 -19.29 2.96
C LEU A 445 -8.25 -18.70 3.13
N GLY A 446 -7.91 -18.11 4.27
CA GLY A 446 -6.63 -17.43 4.51
C GLY A 446 -6.51 -16.13 3.70
N HIS A 447 -7.54 -15.31 3.72
CA HIS A 447 -7.51 -13.95 3.19
C HIS A 447 -6.92 -13.00 4.24
N SER A 448 -6.06 -12.08 3.81
CA SER A 448 -5.44 -11.09 4.70
C SER A 448 -6.42 -10.00 5.17
N SER A 449 -7.53 -9.83 4.45
CA SER A 449 -8.58 -8.87 4.76
C SER A 449 -9.96 -9.46 4.45
N MET A 450 -10.93 -9.22 5.32
CA MET A 450 -12.34 -9.56 5.08
C MET A 450 -12.89 -8.85 3.83
N ASN A 451 -12.39 -7.64 3.53
CA ASN A 451 -12.78 -6.89 2.34
C ASN A 451 -12.52 -7.68 1.04
N THR A 452 -11.49 -8.53 1.02
CA THR A 452 -11.23 -9.41 -0.14
C THR A 452 -12.36 -10.41 -0.34
N THR A 453 -12.84 -11.04 0.72
CA THR A 453 -13.97 -11.97 0.68
C THR A 453 -15.27 -11.23 0.32
N GLN A 454 -15.53 -10.11 0.98
CA GLN A 454 -16.71 -9.30 0.74
C GLN A 454 -16.81 -8.83 -0.72
N LYS A 455 -15.74 -8.21 -1.26
CA LYS A 455 -15.73 -7.75 -2.66
C LYS A 455 -15.87 -8.89 -3.67
N THR A 456 -15.30 -10.06 -3.37
CA THR A 456 -15.34 -11.21 -4.29
C THR A 456 -16.73 -11.84 -4.34
N TYR A 457 -17.44 -11.88 -3.20
CA TYR A 457 -18.74 -12.55 -3.04
C TYR A 457 -19.87 -11.57 -2.75
N LEU A 458 -19.72 -10.29 -3.10
CA LEU A 458 -20.71 -9.24 -2.82
C LEU A 458 -22.12 -9.59 -3.33
N HIS A 459 -22.22 -10.19 -4.51
CA HIS A 459 -23.50 -10.60 -5.10
C HIS A 459 -24.22 -11.67 -4.29
N ILE A 460 -23.49 -12.61 -3.66
CA ILE A 460 -24.06 -13.63 -2.78
C ILE A 460 -24.51 -13.00 -1.46
N ILE A 461 -23.71 -12.07 -0.95
CA ILE A 461 -23.99 -11.36 0.29
C ILE A 461 -25.26 -10.53 0.14
N GLN A 462 -25.42 -9.83 -1.00
CA GLN A 462 -26.65 -9.07 -1.30
C GLN A 462 -27.89 -9.94 -1.44
N GLU A 463 -27.74 -11.15 -2.02
CA GLU A 463 -28.83 -12.12 -2.10
C GLU A 463 -29.25 -12.64 -0.72
N LEU A 464 -28.30 -12.91 0.17
CA LEU A 464 -28.54 -13.29 1.56
C LEU A 464 -29.15 -12.14 2.37
N GLU A 465 -28.67 -10.91 2.21
CA GLU A 465 -29.23 -9.71 2.86
C GLU A 465 -30.71 -9.53 2.51
N SER A 466 -31.09 -9.81 1.26
CA SER A 466 -32.51 -9.78 0.84
C SER A 466 -33.36 -10.84 1.55
N GLN A 467 -32.79 -12.03 1.80
CA GLN A 467 -33.48 -13.09 2.58
C GLN A 467 -33.54 -12.73 4.07
N ASP A 468 -32.49 -12.09 4.60
CA ASP A 468 -32.43 -11.66 6.00
C ASP A 468 -33.48 -10.58 6.29
N VAL A 469 -33.77 -9.68 5.34
CA VAL A 469 -34.88 -8.68 5.49
C VAL A 469 -36.23 -9.37 5.73
N ASP A 470 -36.54 -10.43 4.98
CA ASP A 470 -37.75 -11.20 5.17
C ASP A 470 -37.81 -11.89 6.54
N LEU A 471 -36.67 -12.42 7.00
CA LEU A 471 -36.54 -13.03 8.33
C LEU A 471 -36.71 -11.98 9.44
N VAL A 472 -36.11 -10.81 9.30
CA VAL A 472 -36.27 -9.69 10.24
C VAL A 472 -37.72 -9.25 10.31
N MET A 473 -38.40 -9.07 9.16
CA MET A 473 -39.82 -8.67 9.12
C MET A 473 -40.72 -9.71 9.76
N ARG A 474 -40.46 -11.00 9.51
CA ARG A 474 -41.23 -12.09 10.18
C ARG A 474 -40.98 -12.13 11.69
N SER A 475 -39.72 -11.93 12.12
CA SER A 475 -39.36 -11.91 13.54
C SER A 475 -40.01 -10.72 14.27
N LEU A 476 -40.04 -9.55 13.62
CA LEU A 476 -40.67 -8.35 14.19
C LEU A 476 -42.20 -8.48 14.23
N SER A 477 -42.82 -9.08 13.21
CA SER A 477 -44.27 -9.30 13.18
C SER A 477 -44.73 -10.33 14.20
N GLY A 478 -43.86 -11.18 14.72
CA GLY A 478 -44.15 -12.12 15.81
C GLY A 478 -44.06 -11.53 17.23
N LEU A 479 -43.64 -10.24 17.33
CA LEU A 479 -43.55 -9.52 18.61
C LEU A 479 -44.81 -8.70 18.95
N SER A 480 -45.86 -8.74 18.11
CA SER A 480 -47.14 -8.03 18.29
C SER A 480 -48.19 -8.89 18.95
#